data_c713b410692d14550163581b3ba46b08
#
_entry.id   c713b410692d14550163581b3ba46b08
#
_cell.length_a   1.000
_cell.length_b   1.000
_cell.length_c   1.000
_cell.angle_alpha   90.00
_cell.angle_beta   90.00
_cell.angle_gamma   90.00
#
_symmetry.space_group_name_H-M   'P 1'
#
loop_
_entity.id
_entity.type
_entity.pdbx_description
1 polymer ?
#
loop_
_entity_poly.entity_id
_entity_poly.type
_entity_poly.pdbx_seq_one_letter_code
_entity_poly.pdbx_strand_id
1 'polypeptide(L)'
;MASTSMAELCLAWRLALRFRQNKQDQRFVSFIAGASIAGISLGCAVLILLLSVMNGFERELEQRILSAIPHGELFAVSPTGLATLETGMLTIAADPNVKAVYAYTQQSALLQVNNTLHGLSVTGLDLNVTTHPLWQFVTPFSDVPKGKLPPIYLGQAVVAKFDIQPGQTVQLLIPLSDGGQGSQQFKAPRLFQGILAGTIHVGGDADQLLALTSLQALNEALGITSGAKGLQIYYHNVFAASQLTHAIGYDYPEGVYISDWTRTHGHLYQDIQLVKVIVYIVLLLVIAVASFNILSSLTMAVKNKQAHIAILKTMGASPEFLARVFVLQGLYNALLGIISGTLIGVGLSLYLSDIIRGLETFFGVAVLSGDIYFIDFLPTQLQGTDVVVTVILALSLSILATLYPAKKAANVLATRFLH
;
A
#
# COMPACT_ATOMS: atom_id res chain seq x y z
N MET A 1 -8.87 -44.33 25.52
CA MET A 1 -7.94 -44.08 24.41
C MET A 1 -7.39 -42.61 24.37
N ALA A 2 -8.10 -41.60 24.81
CA ALA A 2 -7.60 -40.18 24.81
C ALA A 2 -6.52 -39.90 25.88
N SER A 3 -6.54 -40.56 27.04
CA SER A 3 -5.58 -40.35 28.13
C SER A 3 -4.18 -40.91 27.85
N THR A 4 -4.08 -42.02 27.12
CA THR A 4 -2.80 -42.63 26.70
C THR A 4 -2.08 -41.71 25.66
N SER A 5 -2.81 -41.10 24.79
CA SER A 5 -2.26 -40.14 23.78
C SER A 5 -1.62 -38.90 24.44
N MET A 6 -2.19 -38.38 25.53
CA MET A 6 -1.71 -37.15 26.19
C MET A 6 -0.44 -37.43 27.03
N ALA A 7 -0.35 -38.56 27.68
CA ALA A 7 0.84 -39.00 28.41
C ALA A 7 2.02 -39.28 27.47
N GLU A 8 1.78 -39.92 26.33
CA GLU A 8 2.80 -40.15 25.29
C GLU A 8 3.31 -38.82 24.70
N LEU A 9 2.43 -37.83 24.48
CA LEU A 9 2.83 -36.53 23.95
C LEU A 9 3.70 -35.74 24.95
N CYS A 10 3.36 -35.80 26.24
CA CYS A 10 4.12 -35.21 27.33
C CYS A 10 5.50 -35.86 27.48
N LEU A 11 5.57 -37.18 27.35
CA LEU A 11 6.83 -37.94 27.37
C LEU A 11 7.71 -37.59 26.15
N ALA A 12 7.11 -37.53 24.96
CA ALA A 12 7.81 -37.14 23.72
C ALA A 12 8.38 -35.72 23.82
N TRP A 13 7.62 -34.78 24.39
CA TRP A 13 8.07 -33.39 24.63
C TRP A 13 9.26 -33.36 25.61
N ARG A 14 9.19 -34.07 26.75
CA ARG A 14 10.30 -34.14 27.70
C ARG A 14 11.56 -34.75 27.10
N LEU A 15 11.41 -35.81 26.29
CA LEU A 15 12.54 -36.39 25.56
C LEU A 15 13.12 -35.46 24.52
N ALA A 16 12.28 -34.74 23.77
CA ALA A 16 12.74 -33.74 22.80
C ALA A 16 13.60 -32.65 23.47
N LEU A 17 13.19 -32.12 24.62
CA LEU A 17 13.93 -31.16 25.41
C LEU A 17 15.25 -31.74 25.96
N ARG A 18 15.24 -32.96 26.52
CA ARG A 18 16.46 -33.62 27.02
C ARG A 18 17.45 -33.95 25.91
N PHE A 19 17.00 -34.31 24.73
CA PHE A 19 17.87 -34.54 23.59
C PHE A 19 18.61 -33.30 23.14
N ARG A 20 18.09 -32.10 23.43
CA ARG A 20 18.75 -30.84 23.19
C ARG A 20 19.76 -30.44 24.26
N GLN A 21 19.51 -30.79 25.54
CA GLN A 21 20.32 -30.31 26.68
C GLN A 21 21.63 -31.09 26.91
N ASN A 22 21.85 -32.21 26.25
CA ASN A 22 23.01 -33.08 26.48
C ASN A 22 24.28 -32.44 25.84
N LYS A 23 25.09 -31.80 26.65
CA LYS A 23 26.20 -30.91 26.28
C LYS A 23 27.54 -31.59 25.93
N GLN A 24 27.65 -32.91 26.07
CA GLN A 24 28.88 -33.62 25.73
C GLN A 24 28.98 -33.86 24.21
N ASP A 25 29.96 -33.32 23.56
CA ASP A 25 30.37 -33.45 22.14
C ASP A 25 29.63 -32.73 21.03
N GLN A 26 28.86 -31.62 21.28
CA GLN A 26 28.01 -31.09 20.20
C GLN A 26 28.06 -29.58 19.98
N ARG A 27 29.22 -28.90 20.06
CA ARG A 27 29.33 -27.51 19.68
C ARG A 27 28.84 -27.24 18.25
N PHE A 28 29.16 -28.16 17.32
CA PHE A 28 28.77 -28.04 15.92
C PHE A 28 27.25 -28.21 15.70
N VAL A 29 26.60 -29.20 16.34
CA VAL A 29 25.15 -29.41 16.23
C VAL A 29 24.37 -28.24 16.87
N SER A 30 24.85 -27.73 18.01
CA SER A 30 24.26 -26.55 18.64
C SER A 30 24.40 -25.29 17.77
N PHE A 31 25.53 -25.14 17.08
CA PHE A 31 25.74 -24.04 16.14
C PHE A 31 24.76 -24.11 14.96
N ILE A 32 24.60 -25.29 14.34
CA ILE A 32 23.67 -25.45 13.21
C ILE A 32 22.21 -25.22 13.67
N ALA A 33 21.83 -25.70 14.87
CA ALA A 33 20.50 -25.44 15.43
C ALA A 33 20.29 -23.94 15.69
N GLY A 34 21.30 -23.26 16.23
CA GLY A 34 21.29 -21.81 16.41
C GLY A 34 21.17 -21.04 15.08
N ALA A 35 21.92 -21.46 14.07
CA ALA A 35 21.83 -20.88 12.73
C ALA A 35 20.44 -21.06 12.10
N SER A 36 19.79 -22.23 12.34
CA SER A 36 18.42 -22.47 11.88
C SER A 36 17.41 -21.54 12.58
N ILE A 37 17.54 -21.37 13.91
CA ILE A 37 16.69 -20.45 14.67
C ILE A 37 16.88 -19.01 14.19
N ALA A 38 18.14 -18.59 14.02
CA ALA A 38 18.48 -17.25 13.53
C ALA A 38 17.97 -17.01 12.10
N GLY A 39 18.06 -18.01 11.23
CA GLY A 39 17.53 -17.89 9.86
C GLY A 39 16.01 -17.71 9.80
N ILE A 40 15.25 -18.47 10.60
CA ILE A 40 13.80 -18.30 10.70
C ILE A 40 13.47 -16.94 11.34
N SER A 41 14.19 -16.57 12.41
CA SER A 41 14.00 -15.30 13.10
C SER A 41 14.22 -14.12 12.17
N LEU A 42 15.34 -14.13 11.44
CA LEU A 42 15.63 -13.09 10.45
C LEU A 42 14.60 -13.05 9.33
N GLY A 43 14.20 -14.23 8.80
CA GLY A 43 13.19 -14.31 7.77
C GLY A 43 11.86 -13.71 8.20
N CYS A 44 11.35 -14.10 9.39
CA CYS A 44 10.10 -13.52 9.92
C CYS A 44 10.24 -12.01 10.21
N ALA A 45 11.37 -11.57 10.76
CA ALA A 45 11.58 -10.16 11.09
C ALA A 45 11.62 -9.29 9.84
N VAL A 46 12.41 -9.66 8.85
CA VAL A 46 12.52 -8.92 7.57
C VAL A 46 11.18 -8.88 6.85
N LEU A 47 10.42 -9.98 6.87
CA LEU A 47 9.13 -10.00 6.24
C LEU A 47 8.12 -9.05 6.88
N ILE A 48 7.94 -9.16 8.20
CA ILE A 48 7.02 -8.29 8.93
C ILE A 48 7.38 -6.84 8.66
N LEU A 49 8.68 -6.52 8.64
CA LEU A 49 9.17 -5.19 8.32
C LEU A 49 8.80 -4.74 6.90
N LEU A 50 9.07 -5.58 5.89
CA LEU A 50 8.76 -5.25 4.49
C LEU A 50 7.25 -5.08 4.26
N LEU A 51 6.43 -5.98 4.80
CA LEU A 51 4.97 -5.85 4.70
C LEU A 51 4.48 -4.59 5.40
N SER A 52 5.03 -4.25 6.56
CA SER A 52 4.67 -3.03 7.30
C SER A 52 5.02 -1.77 6.50
N VAL A 53 6.16 -1.73 5.83
CA VAL A 53 6.54 -0.62 4.94
C VAL A 53 5.58 -0.53 3.75
N MET A 54 5.26 -1.66 3.11
CA MET A 54 4.34 -1.68 1.97
C MET A 54 2.93 -1.23 2.35
N ASN A 55 2.43 -1.65 3.50
CA ASN A 55 1.14 -1.17 4.01
C ASN A 55 1.17 0.32 4.37
N GLY A 56 2.31 0.79 4.87
CA GLY A 56 2.54 2.23 5.10
C GLY A 56 2.43 3.04 3.82
N PHE A 57 3.07 2.61 2.75
CA PHE A 57 2.96 3.25 1.43
C PHE A 57 1.53 3.22 0.87
N GLU A 58 0.83 2.09 0.99
CA GLU A 58 -0.57 1.97 0.55
C GLU A 58 -1.48 2.96 1.30
N ARG A 59 -1.28 3.08 2.61
CA ARG A 59 -2.03 4.03 3.45
C ARG A 59 -1.73 5.49 3.08
N GLU A 60 -0.46 5.84 2.85
CA GLU A 60 -0.10 7.19 2.43
C GLU A 60 -0.66 7.53 1.04
N LEU A 61 -0.63 6.57 0.11
CA LEU A 61 -1.28 6.72 -1.18
C LEU A 61 -2.78 7.02 -1.01
N GLU A 62 -3.48 6.24 -0.16
CA GLU A 62 -4.90 6.43 0.10
C GLU A 62 -5.19 7.79 0.76
N GLN A 63 -4.43 8.15 1.80
CA GLN A 63 -4.72 9.33 2.61
C GLN A 63 -4.28 10.65 1.96
N ARG A 64 -3.21 10.66 1.18
CA ARG A 64 -2.71 11.88 0.54
C ARG A 64 -3.17 12.02 -0.90
N ILE A 65 -2.86 11.04 -1.74
CA ILE A 65 -3.13 11.13 -3.18
C ILE A 65 -4.61 10.91 -3.46
N LEU A 66 -5.16 9.77 -3.00
CA LEU A 66 -6.55 9.41 -3.31
C LEU A 66 -7.56 10.28 -2.55
N SER A 67 -7.18 10.90 -1.44
CA SER A 67 -8.06 11.86 -0.77
C SER A 67 -8.18 13.20 -1.51
N ALA A 68 -7.17 13.57 -2.30
CA ALA A 68 -7.14 14.83 -3.05
C ALA A 68 -7.86 14.74 -4.40
N ILE A 69 -7.92 13.54 -4.99
CA ILE A 69 -8.52 13.32 -6.31
C ILE A 69 -9.91 12.68 -6.19
N PRO A 70 -10.81 12.93 -7.16
CA PRO A 70 -12.09 12.25 -7.20
C PRO A 70 -11.90 10.75 -7.43
N HIS A 71 -12.69 9.93 -6.72
CA HIS A 71 -12.61 8.48 -6.86
C HIS A 71 -13.28 8.00 -8.15
N GLY A 72 -14.37 8.66 -8.56
CA GLY A 72 -15.08 8.46 -9.81
C GLY A 72 -15.52 9.79 -10.40
N GLU A 73 -15.59 9.83 -11.71
CA GLU A 73 -16.01 11.00 -12.46
C GLU A 73 -16.98 10.61 -13.56
N LEU A 74 -18.09 11.33 -13.63
CA LEU A 74 -19.01 11.29 -14.76
C LEU A 74 -18.99 12.64 -15.44
N PHE A 75 -18.77 12.69 -16.75
CA PHE A 75 -18.76 13.94 -17.48
C PHE A 75 -19.56 13.84 -18.79
N ALA A 76 -20.23 14.93 -19.10
CA ALA A 76 -21.14 15.02 -20.21
C ALA A 76 -20.46 14.76 -21.55
N VAL A 77 -21.13 14.01 -22.41
CA VAL A 77 -20.79 13.94 -23.83
C VAL A 77 -21.16 15.24 -24.53
N SER A 78 -22.21 15.92 -24.05
CA SER A 78 -22.66 17.20 -24.58
C SER A 78 -21.71 18.35 -24.21
N PRO A 79 -21.36 19.23 -25.14
CA PRO A 79 -20.56 20.42 -24.85
C PRO A 79 -21.24 21.41 -23.91
N THR A 80 -22.58 21.38 -23.78
CA THR A 80 -23.37 22.24 -22.89
C THR A 80 -23.39 21.79 -21.44
N GLY A 81 -22.83 20.60 -21.14
CA GLY A 81 -22.77 19.99 -19.81
C GLY A 81 -23.89 18.97 -19.55
N LEU A 82 -24.08 18.58 -18.30
CA LEU A 82 -25.08 17.59 -17.87
C LEU A 82 -26.47 18.23 -17.74
N ALA A 83 -27.43 17.80 -18.55
CA ALA A 83 -28.78 18.32 -18.48
C ALA A 83 -29.54 17.87 -17.21
N THR A 84 -29.20 16.69 -16.67
CA THR A 84 -29.83 16.10 -15.48
C THR A 84 -28.98 16.25 -14.20
N LEU A 85 -28.18 17.33 -14.11
CA LEU A 85 -27.21 17.53 -13.05
C LEU A 85 -27.78 17.36 -11.63
N GLU A 86 -28.87 18.09 -11.31
CA GLU A 86 -29.45 18.10 -9.95
C GLU A 86 -30.06 16.74 -9.58
N THR A 87 -30.85 16.16 -10.49
CA THR A 87 -31.46 14.84 -10.26
C THR A 87 -30.41 13.74 -10.15
N GLY A 88 -29.38 13.79 -10.99
CA GLY A 88 -28.26 12.87 -10.95
C GLY A 88 -27.48 12.96 -9.65
N MET A 89 -27.17 14.16 -9.17
CA MET A 89 -26.50 14.37 -7.87
C MET A 89 -27.30 13.76 -6.72
N LEU A 90 -28.62 13.99 -6.68
CA LEU A 90 -29.48 13.44 -5.63
C LEU A 90 -29.54 11.92 -5.65
N THR A 91 -29.66 11.34 -6.84
CA THR A 91 -29.70 9.88 -7.02
C THR A 91 -28.38 9.23 -6.59
N ILE A 92 -27.25 9.78 -7.00
CA ILE A 92 -25.92 9.26 -6.66
C ILE A 92 -25.64 9.44 -5.16
N ALA A 93 -26.01 10.57 -4.58
CA ALA A 93 -25.81 10.83 -3.15
C ALA A 93 -26.65 9.92 -2.23
N ALA A 94 -27.71 9.31 -2.75
CA ALA A 94 -28.55 8.34 -2.03
C ALA A 94 -27.91 6.93 -1.95
N ASP A 95 -26.88 6.64 -2.73
CA ASP A 95 -26.19 5.34 -2.67
C ASP A 95 -25.37 5.24 -1.38
N PRO A 96 -25.54 4.19 -0.56
CA PRO A 96 -24.83 4.01 0.70
C PRO A 96 -23.31 3.87 0.57
N ASN A 97 -22.80 3.54 -0.62
CA ASN A 97 -21.36 3.45 -0.88
C ASN A 97 -20.74 4.81 -1.17
N VAL A 98 -21.55 5.82 -1.49
CA VAL A 98 -21.11 7.16 -1.86
C VAL A 98 -20.98 8.03 -0.60
N LYS A 99 -19.82 8.62 -0.43
CA LYS A 99 -19.50 9.54 0.67
C LYS A 99 -19.92 10.97 0.35
N ALA A 100 -19.67 11.43 -0.88
CA ALA A 100 -20.03 12.76 -1.35
C ALA A 100 -20.02 12.83 -2.89
N VAL A 101 -20.80 13.79 -3.42
CA VAL A 101 -20.89 14.09 -4.85
C VAL A 101 -20.76 15.60 -5.02
N TYR A 102 -19.95 16.04 -5.99
CA TYR A 102 -19.74 17.45 -6.29
C TYR A 102 -19.86 17.70 -7.77
N ALA A 103 -20.55 18.81 -8.12
CA ALA A 103 -20.57 19.30 -9.49
C ALA A 103 -19.25 19.98 -9.83
N TYR A 104 -18.70 19.73 -11.01
CA TYR A 104 -17.45 20.31 -11.44
C TYR A 104 -17.43 20.57 -12.96
N THR A 105 -16.52 21.45 -13.33
CA THR A 105 -16.14 21.64 -14.72
C THR A 105 -14.63 21.66 -14.81
N GLN A 106 -14.07 20.81 -15.63
CA GLN A 106 -12.62 20.73 -15.83
C GLN A 106 -12.26 20.99 -17.28
N GLN A 107 -11.19 21.75 -17.48
CA GLN A 107 -10.70 22.09 -18.82
C GLN A 107 -9.19 22.30 -18.79
N SER A 108 -8.51 21.78 -19.83
CA SER A 108 -7.10 22.11 -20.03
C SER A 108 -6.97 23.58 -20.45
N ALA A 109 -6.01 24.26 -19.87
CA ALA A 109 -5.70 25.66 -20.16
C ALA A 109 -4.18 25.87 -20.21
N LEU A 110 -3.76 26.97 -20.82
CA LEU A 110 -2.38 27.43 -20.86
C LEU A 110 -2.26 28.69 -20.02
N LEU A 111 -1.48 28.62 -18.96
CA LEU A 111 -1.11 29.79 -18.17
C LEU A 111 -0.09 30.60 -18.96
N GLN A 112 -0.38 31.85 -19.17
CA GLN A 112 0.52 32.78 -19.84
C GLN A 112 1.19 33.71 -18.80
N VAL A 113 2.50 33.57 -18.67
CA VAL A 113 3.34 34.44 -17.81
C VAL A 113 4.60 34.81 -18.57
N ASN A 114 4.90 36.12 -18.64
CA ASN A 114 6.14 36.64 -19.22
C ASN A 114 6.54 36.02 -20.57
N ASN A 115 5.61 35.85 -21.50
CA ASN A 115 5.83 35.26 -22.83
C ASN A 115 6.10 33.73 -22.82
N THR A 116 5.92 33.04 -21.70
CA THR A 116 5.96 31.58 -21.58
C THR A 116 4.57 31.05 -21.41
N LEU A 117 4.34 29.84 -21.96
CA LEU A 117 3.09 29.10 -21.81
C LEU A 117 3.34 27.85 -20.96
N HIS A 118 2.48 27.62 -19.97
CA HIS A 118 2.52 26.46 -19.11
C HIS A 118 1.16 25.77 -19.09
N GLY A 119 1.14 24.45 -19.36
CA GLY A 119 -0.08 23.67 -19.35
C GLY A 119 -0.63 23.47 -17.95
N LEU A 120 -1.92 23.74 -17.77
CA LEU A 120 -2.65 23.52 -16.52
C LEU A 120 -3.95 22.77 -16.77
N SER A 121 -4.43 22.08 -15.77
CA SER A 121 -5.80 21.58 -15.67
C SER A 121 -6.59 22.48 -14.73
N VAL A 122 -7.52 23.25 -15.28
CA VAL A 122 -8.34 24.17 -14.50
C VAL A 122 -9.64 23.49 -14.12
N THR A 123 -9.90 23.40 -12.82
CA THR A 123 -11.12 22.84 -12.27
C THR A 123 -11.97 23.94 -11.65
N GLY A 124 -13.19 24.08 -12.12
CA GLY A 124 -14.21 24.94 -11.52
C GLY A 124 -15.00 24.16 -10.48
N LEU A 125 -15.02 24.68 -9.27
CA LEU A 125 -15.79 24.12 -8.14
C LEU A 125 -16.67 25.21 -7.52
N ASP A 126 -17.76 24.81 -6.86
CA ASP A 126 -18.51 25.75 -6.04
C ASP A 126 -17.68 26.11 -4.80
N LEU A 127 -17.20 27.35 -4.78
CA LEU A 127 -16.33 27.86 -3.70
C LEU A 127 -17.06 28.01 -2.35
N ASN A 128 -18.39 27.93 -2.33
CA ASN A 128 -19.17 27.96 -1.10
C ASN A 128 -19.20 26.58 -0.41
N VAL A 129 -18.89 25.52 -1.15
CA VAL A 129 -18.89 24.13 -0.63
C VAL A 129 -17.51 23.82 -0.05
N THR A 130 -17.29 24.23 1.18
CA THR A 130 -16.01 24.02 1.90
C THR A 130 -15.73 22.55 2.28
N THR A 131 -16.73 21.67 2.12
CA THR A 131 -16.58 20.22 2.38
C THR A 131 -15.85 19.46 1.28
N HIS A 132 -15.59 20.10 0.14
CA HIS A 132 -14.87 19.44 -0.96
C HIS A 132 -13.44 19.08 -0.53
N PRO A 133 -12.97 17.84 -0.77
CA PRO A 133 -11.68 17.36 -0.26
C PRO A 133 -10.45 18.18 -0.69
N LEU A 134 -10.49 18.81 -1.86
CA LEU A 134 -9.39 19.67 -2.33
C LEU A 134 -9.14 20.89 -1.44
N TRP A 135 -10.13 21.36 -0.66
CA TRP A 135 -9.95 22.53 0.21
C TRP A 135 -8.93 22.33 1.33
N GLN A 136 -8.72 21.10 1.78
CA GLN A 136 -7.68 20.80 2.79
C GLN A 136 -6.25 21.08 2.29
N PHE A 137 -6.07 21.14 0.97
CA PHE A 137 -4.78 21.41 0.33
C PHE A 137 -4.63 22.85 -0.14
N VAL A 138 -5.67 23.67 0.02
CA VAL A 138 -5.68 25.07 -0.40
C VAL A 138 -5.26 25.97 0.76
N THR A 139 -4.25 26.82 0.50
CA THR A 139 -3.83 27.88 1.40
C THR A 139 -4.23 29.24 0.81
N PRO A 140 -5.33 29.86 1.26
CA PRO A 140 -5.76 31.16 0.77
C PRO A 140 -4.84 32.26 1.29
N PHE A 141 -4.63 33.29 0.48
CA PHE A 141 -3.91 34.51 0.89
C PHE A 141 -4.83 35.49 1.61
N SER A 142 -4.30 36.17 2.64
CA SER A 142 -5.07 37.11 3.48
C SER A 142 -5.36 38.44 2.78
N ASP A 143 -4.45 38.91 1.90
CA ASP A 143 -4.46 40.26 1.32
C ASP A 143 -4.81 40.24 -0.18
N VAL A 144 -5.87 39.52 -0.54
CA VAL A 144 -6.32 39.52 -1.94
C VAL A 144 -7.36 40.61 -2.16
N PRO A 145 -7.17 41.51 -3.13
CA PRO A 145 -8.16 42.52 -3.47
C PRO A 145 -9.48 41.89 -3.89
N LYS A 146 -10.58 42.19 -3.19
CA LYS A 146 -11.93 41.79 -3.62
C LYS A 146 -12.31 42.59 -4.86
N GLY A 147 -12.00 42.05 -6.06
CA GLY A 147 -12.29 42.65 -7.36
C GLY A 147 -13.44 41.97 -8.10
N LYS A 148 -13.70 42.42 -9.33
CA LYS A 148 -14.68 41.79 -10.22
C LYS A 148 -14.20 40.48 -10.87
N LEU A 149 -12.89 40.18 -10.78
CA LEU A 149 -12.31 38.99 -11.38
C LEU A 149 -12.47 37.78 -10.42
N PRO A 150 -12.71 36.61 -10.97
CA PRO A 150 -12.84 35.37 -10.16
C PRO A 150 -11.51 35.01 -9.50
N PRO A 151 -11.57 34.41 -8.29
CA PRO A 151 -10.37 33.91 -7.63
C PRO A 151 -9.83 32.67 -8.36
N ILE A 152 -8.51 32.61 -8.47
CA ILE A 152 -7.76 31.45 -8.98
C ILE A 152 -6.80 31.00 -7.90
N TYR A 153 -6.76 29.69 -7.67
CA TYR A 153 -5.78 29.02 -6.83
C TYR A 153 -4.89 28.17 -7.73
N LEU A 154 -3.58 28.35 -7.65
CA LEU A 154 -2.60 27.64 -8.46
C LEU A 154 -1.78 26.68 -7.60
N GLY A 155 -1.29 25.63 -8.21
CA GLY A 155 -0.35 24.74 -7.54
C GLY A 155 0.89 25.50 -7.07
N GLN A 156 1.39 25.16 -5.88
CA GLN A 156 2.50 25.88 -5.24
C GLN A 156 3.76 25.90 -6.11
N ALA A 157 4.04 24.79 -6.83
CA ALA A 157 5.17 24.70 -7.74
C ALA A 157 5.07 25.67 -8.92
N VAL A 158 3.86 25.93 -9.43
CA VAL A 158 3.61 26.91 -10.51
C VAL A 158 3.86 28.33 -10.00
N VAL A 159 3.32 28.67 -8.82
CA VAL A 159 3.50 29.98 -8.20
C VAL A 159 4.98 30.28 -7.96
N ALA A 160 5.72 29.31 -7.42
CA ALA A 160 7.15 29.43 -7.18
C ALA A 160 7.97 29.52 -8.49
N LYS A 161 7.63 28.71 -9.50
CA LYS A 161 8.35 28.69 -10.79
C LYS A 161 8.26 30.01 -11.55
N PHE A 162 7.10 30.66 -11.48
CA PHE A 162 6.83 31.87 -12.26
C PHE A 162 6.84 33.16 -11.41
N ASP A 163 7.17 33.06 -10.12
CA ASP A 163 7.20 34.16 -9.15
C ASP A 163 5.93 35.01 -9.17
N ILE A 164 4.76 34.35 -9.18
CA ILE A 164 3.46 35.02 -9.24
C ILE A 164 3.11 35.52 -7.83
N GLN A 165 2.86 36.83 -7.72
CA GLN A 165 2.57 37.44 -6.42
C GLN A 165 1.10 37.31 -6.01
N PRO A 166 0.79 37.23 -4.69
CA PRO A 166 -0.58 37.26 -4.20
C PRO A 166 -1.37 38.47 -4.74
N GLY A 167 -2.60 38.24 -5.22
CA GLY A 167 -3.44 39.28 -5.79
C GLY A 167 -3.09 39.68 -7.21
N GLN A 168 -2.06 39.08 -7.82
CA GLN A 168 -1.71 39.35 -9.22
C GLN A 168 -2.76 38.77 -10.17
N THR A 169 -3.04 39.48 -11.28
CA THR A 169 -3.94 38.97 -12.33
C THR A 169 -3.26 37.86 -13.12
N VAL A 170 -3.93 36.73 -13.20
CA VAL A 170 -3.49 35.56 -13.94
C VAL A 170 -4.32 35.40 -15.20
N GLN A 171 -3.65 35.10 -16.33
CA GLN A 171 -4.30 34.90 -17.63
C GLN A 171 -4.17 33.44 -18.06
N LEU A 172 -5.31 32.82 -18.33
CA LEU A 172 -5.40 31.47 -18.81
C LEU A 172 -6.00 31.43 -20.21
N LEU A 173 -5.30 30.83 -21.15
CA LEU A 173 -5.79 30.58 -22.49
C LEU A 173 -6.46 29.22 -22.56
N ILE A 174 -7.76 29.18 -22.78
CA ILE A 174 -8.56 27.98 -22.86
C ILE A 174 -8.76 27.60 -24.32
N PRO A 175 -8.16 26.48 -24.81
CA PRO A 175 -8.37 26.04 -26.16
C PRO A 175 -9.81 25.56 -26.33
N LEU A 176 -10.48 26.03 -27.37
CA LEU A 176 -11.82 25.58 -27.74
C LEU A 176 -11.68 24.49 -28.82
N SER A 177 -12.10 23.27 -28.50
CA SER A 177 -12.28 22.20 -29.48
C SER A 177 -13.74 22.09 -29.84
N ASP A 178 -14.12 22.30 -31.10
CA ASP A 178 -15.43 21.87 -31.59
C ASP A 178 -15.41 20.35 -31.72
N GLY A 179 -16.28 19.67 -30.96
CA GLY A 179 -16.50 18.21 -31.04
C GLY A 179 -17.22 17.77 -32.34
N GLY A 180 -17.23 18.58 -33.40
CA GLY A 180 -17.87 18.27 -34.67
C GLY A 180 -16.92 17.53 -35.63
N GLN A 181 -17.33 16.35 -36.07
CA GLN A 181 -16.67 15.63 -37.17
C GLN A 181 -16.64 16.53 -38.42
N GLY A 182 -15.47 17.01 -38.83
CA GLY A 182 -15.26 17.51 -40.18
C GLY A 182 -14.61 18.84 -40.42
N SER A 183 -14.37 19.70 -39.43
CA SER A 183 -13.58 20.92 -39.64
C SER A 183 -12.60 21.14 -38.49
N GLN A 184 -11.32 20.93 -38.76
CA GLN A 184 -10.23 21.41 -37.90
C GLN A 184 -10.08 22.95 -38.02
N GLN A 185 -11.15 23.68 -37.75
CA GLN A 185 -11.02 25.13 -37.61
C GLN A 185 -10.55 25.42 -36.19
N PHE A 186 -9.26 25.76 -36.04
CA PHE A 186 -8.72 26.31 -34.81
C PHE A 186 -9.48 27.58 -34.49
N LYS A 187 -10.41 27.53 -33.53
CA LYS A 187 -10.98 28.72 -32.94
C LYS A 187 -9.92 29.40 -32.07
N ALA A 188 -9.91 30.73 -32.07
CA ALA A 188 -9.03 31.45 -31.15
C ALA A 188 -9.32 31.01 -29.70
N PRO A 189 -8.27 30.74 -28.90
CA PRO A 189 -8.44 30.36 -27.51
C PRO A 189 -9.20 31.47 -26.75
N ARG A 190 -10.08 31.06 -25.83
CA ARG A 190 -10.72 32.02 -24.93
C ARG A 190 -9.75 32.46 -23.85
N LEU A 191 -9.70 33.77 -23.62
CA LEU A 191 -8.94 34.34 -22.53
C LEU A 191 -9.82 34.32 -21.25
N PHE A 192 -9.34 33.62 -20.23
CA PHE A 192 -9.92 33.64 -18.89
C PHE A 192 -8.97 34.36 -17.95
N GLN A 193 -9.47 35.36 -17.25
CA GLN A 193 -8.69 36.19 -16.32
C GLN A 193 -9.23 36.03 -14.91
N GLY A 194 -8.33 35.91 -13.94
CA GLY A 194 -8.67 35.86 -12.53
C GLY A 194 -7.55 36.40 -11.67
N ILE A 195 -7.76 36.46 -10.37
CA ILE A 195 -6.80 36.96 -9.39
C ILE A 195 -6.25 35.77 -8.61
N LEU A 196 -4.91 35.71 -8.45
CA LEU A 196 -4.31 34.69 -7.60
C LEU A 196 -4.73 34.88 -6.14
N ALA A 197 -5.60 33.97 -5.65
CA ALA A 197 -6.21 34.04 -4.33
C ALA A 197 -5.57 33.10 -3.30
N GLY A 198 -4.72 32.19 -3.74
CA GLY A 198 -4.03 31.25 -2.86
C GLY A 198 -3.26 30.19 -3.63
N THR A 199 -2.66 29.28 -2.90
CA THR A 199 -1.90 28.16 -3.44
C THR A 199 -2.55 26.83 -3.09
N ILE A 200 -2.28 25.80 -3.92
CA ILE A 200 -2.68 24.42 -3.69
C ILE A 200 -1.40 23.63 -3.50
N HIS A 201 -1.33 22.81 -2.45
CA HIS A 201 -0.20 21.95 -2.18
C HIS A 201 -0.67 20.51 -1.90
N VAL A 202 -0.78 19.71 -2.95
CA VAL A 202 -1.08 18.27 -2.90
C VAL A 202 0.21 17.45 -2.82
N GLY A 203 1.27 17.95 -3.45
CA GLY A 203 2.58 17.32 -3.60
C GLY A 203 2.84 16.80 -5.02
N GLY A 204 4.13 16.63 -5.34
CA GLY A 204 4.62 16.09 -6.60
C GLY A 204 4.19 16.84 -7.85
N ASP A 205 4.00 16.09 -8.94
CA ASP A 205 3.63 16.68 -10.25
C ASP A 205 2.26 17.35 -10.27
N ALA A 206 1.36 17.00 -9.33
CA ALA A 206 0.05 17.62 -9.23
C ALA A 206 0.16 19.14 -8.99
N ASP A 207 1.11 19.57 -8.19
CA ASP A 207 1.35 21.00 -7.90
C ASP A 207 1.83 21.80 -9.12
N GLN A 208 2.25 21.13 -10.19
CA GLN A 208 2.63 21.76 -11.46
C GLN A 208 1.47 21.90 -12.44
N LEU A 209 0.37 21.17 -12.25
CA LEU A 209 -0.71 21.05 -13.22
C LEU A 209 -2.05 21.57 -12.72
N LEU A 210 -2.26 21.68 -11.40
CA LEU A 210 -3.55 22.03 -10.82
C LEU A 210 -3.80 23.53 -10.79
N ALA A 211 -5.02 23.90 -11.19
CA ALA A 211 -5.60 25.21 -10.95
C ALA A 211 -7.07 25.07 -10.55
N LEU A 212 -7.53 25.81 -9.53
CA LEU A 212 -8.93 25.87 -9.11
C LEU A 212 -9.48 27.26 -9.31
N THR A 213 -10.77 27.34 -9.68
CA THR A 213 -11.51 28.58 -9.80
C THR A 213 -12.99 28.37 -9.47
N SER A 214 -13.79 29.45 -9.52
CA SER A 214 -15.24 29.37 -9.39
C SER A 214 -15.88 28.57 -10.53
N LEU A 215 -16.76 27.62 -10.20
CA LEU A 215 -17.52 26.84 -11.16
C LEU A 215 -18.33 27.76 -12.10
N GLN A 216 -19.01 28.76 -11.54
CA GLN A 216 -19.82 29.68 -12.32
C GLN A 216 -18.95 30.47 -13.33
N ALA A 217 -17.82 31.02 -12.88
CA ALA A 217 -16.95 31.81 -13.75
C ALA A 217 -16.35 30.98 -14.90
N LEU A 218 -15.97 29.73 -14.61
CA LEU A 218 -15.45 28.82 -15.63
C LEU A 218 -16.54 28.38 -16.62
N ASN A 219 -17.76 28.10 -16.14
CA ASN A 219 -18.90 27.75 -16.98
C ASN A 219 -19.29 28.89 -17.92
N GLU A 220 -19.34 30.13 -17.42
CA GLU A 220 -19.59 31.32 -18.24
C GLU A 220 -18.52 31.47 -19.34
N ALA A 221 -17.26 31.26 -18.99
CA ALA A 221 -16.16 31.29 -19.96
C ALA A 221 -16.26 30.20 -21.02
N LEU A 222 -16.75 29.03 -20.67
CA LEU A 222 -16.89 27.87 -21.57
C LEU A 222 -18.23 27.86 -22.33
N GLY A 223 -19.22 28.63 -21.88
CA GLY A 223 -20.58 28.62 -22.44
C GLY A 223 -21.38 27.39 -22.01
N ILE A 224 -21.10 26.85 -20.82
CA ILE A 224 -21.84 25.75 -20.21
C ILE A 224 -23.10 26.32 -19.55
N THR A 225 -24.25 25.83 -19.97
CA THR A 225 -25.55 26.35 -19.51
C THR A 225 -26.26 25.44 -18.51
N SER A 226 -25.82 24.20 -18.39
CA SER A 226 -26.45 23.18 -17.52
C SER A 226 -25.93 23.14 -16.08
N GLY A 227 -25.10 24.11 -15.69
CA GLY A 227 -24.58 24.22 -14.33
C GLY A 227 -23.24 23.53 -14.08
N ALA A 228 -22.94 22.40 -14.75
CA ALA A 228 -21.65 21.76 -14.67
C ALA A 228 -21.39 20.81 -15.85
N LYS A 229 -20.13 20.53 -16.14
CA LYS A 229 -19.73 19.59 -17.17
C LYS A 229 -19.71 18.13 -16.64
N GLY A 230 -19.58 17.94 -15.33
CA GLY A 230 -19.48 16.61 -14.73
C GLY A 230 -19.77 16.57 -13.25
N LEU A 231 -19.73 15.36 -12.73
CA LEU A 231 -19.89 15.02 -11.32
C LEU A 231 -18.64 14.29 -10.85
N GLN A 232 -18.08 14.75 -9.73
CA GLN A 232 -17.03 14.05 -8.98
C GLN A 232 -17.66 13.27 -7.84
N ILE A 233 -17.32 11.99 -7.76
CA ILE A 233 -17.89 11.06 -6.77
C ILE A 233 -16.78 10.59 -5.86
N TYR A 234 -17.01 10.68 -4.55
CA TYR A 234 -16.14 10.18 -3.50
C TYR A 234 -16.83 9.00 -2.82
N TYR A 235 -16.16 7.85 -2.74
CA TYR A 235 -16.69 6.64 -2.13
C TYR A 235 -16.11 6.41 -0.74
N HIS A 236 -16.82 5.64 0.11
CA HIS A 236 -16.29 5.16 1.38
C HIS A 236 -15.15 4.16 1.18
N ASN A 237 -15.27 3.28 0.17
CA ASN A 237 -14.21 2.36 -0.23
C ASN A 237 -13.63 2.80 -1.59
N VAL A 238 -12.44 3.40 -1.55
CA VAL A 238 -11.76 3.92 -2.75
C VAL A 238 -11.41 2.82 -3.74
N PHE A 239 -11.10 1.63 -3.27
CA PHE A 239 -10.70 0.50 -4.13
C PHE A 239 -11.88 -0.14 -4.88
N ALA A 240 -13.12 0.09 -4.44
CA ALA A 240 -14.30 -0.33 -5.16
C ALA A 240 -14.78 0.73 -6.20
N ALA A 241 -14.12 1.88 -6.28
CA ALA A 241 -14.53 3.02 -7.09
C ALA A 241 -14.77 2.66 -8.56
N SER A 242 -13.91 1.88 -9.18
CA SER A 242 -14.04 1.51 -10.59
C SER A 242 -15.38 0.77 -10.85
N GLN A 243 -15.68 -0.26 -10.05
CA GLN A 243 -16.94 -1.02 -10.23
C GLN A 243 -18.17 -0.15 -9.95
N LEU A 244 -18.14 0.65 -8.87
CA LEU A 244 -19.24 1.50 -8.46
C LEU A 244 -19.47 2.63 -9.47
N THR A 245 -18.42 3.30 -9.96
CA THR A 245 -18.54 4.38 -10.94
C THR A 245 -19.12 3.87 -12.27
N HIS A 246 -18.66 2.68 -12.71
CA HIS A 246 -19.23 2.07 -13.91
C HIS A 246 -20.71 1.71 -13.73
N ALA A 247 -21.11 1.13 -12.59
CA ALA A 247 -22.51 0.82 -12.31
C ALA A 247 -23.38 2.10 -12.33
N ILE A 248 -22.96 3.15 -11.60
CA ILE A 248 -23.65 4.44 -11.55
C ILE A 248 -23.71 5.09 -12.95
N GLY A 249 -22.61 5.05 -13.70
CA GLY A 249 -22.55 5.68 -15.02
C GLY A 249 -23.40 4.98 -16.07
N TYR A 250 -23.60 3.67 -16.00
CA TYR A 250 -24.52 2.93 -16.87
C TYR A 250 -25.99 3.22 -16.55
N ASP A 251 -26.31 3.46 -15.27
CA ASP A 251 -27.67 3.78 -14.83
C ASP A 251 -27.98 5.28 -14.92
N TYR A 252 -27.00 6.11 -15.32
CA TYR A 252 -27.19 7.55 -15.42
C TYR A 252 -28.16 7.89 -16.58
N PRO A 253 -29.14 8.81 -16.39
CA PRO A 253 -30.25 9.03 -17.35
C PRO A 253 -29.82 9.62 -18.69
N GLU A 254 -28.60 10.13 -18.81
CA GLU A 254 -28.03 10.63 -20.07
C GLU A 254 -26.68 10.02 -20.39
N GLY A 255 -26.22 10.14 -21.64
CA GLY A 255 -24.91 9.63 -22.05
C GLY A 255 -23.77 10.38 -21.36
N VAL A 256 -22.96 9.65 -20.61
CA VAL A 256 -21.81 10.20 -19.90
C VAL A 256 -20.53 9.43 -20.22
N TYR A 257 -19.42 10.11 -20.19
CA TYR A 257 -18.12 9.46 -20.11
C TYR A 257 -17.84 9.10 -18.65
N ILE A 258 -17.36 7.89 -18.43
CA ILE A 258 -17.02 7.36 -17.13
C ILE A 258 -15.51 7.34 -16.98
N SER A 259 -15.00 7.90 -15.91
CA SER A 259 -13.60 7.81 -15.51
C SER A 259 -13.53 7.54 -14.03
N ASP A 260 -12.46 6.90 -13.61
CA ASP A 260 -12.16 6.67 -12.21
C ASP A 260 -10.65 6.86 -11.96
N TRP A 261 -10.25 6.94 -10.69
CA TRP A 261 -8.87 7.18 -10.32
C TRP A 261 -7.89 6.09 -10.83
N THR A 262 -8.39 4.88 -11.14
CA THR A 262 -7.52 3.81 -11.62
C THR A 262 -7.01 4.05 -13.04
N ARG A 263 -7.69 4.89 -13.83
CA ARG A 263 -7.23 5.29 -15.16
C ARG A 263 -6.06 6.26 -15.12
N THR A 264 -6.03 7.14 -14.12
CA THR A 264 -5.05 8.22 -14.03
C THR A 264 -3.89 7.86 -13.10
N HIS A 265 -4.19 7.22 -11.98
CA HIS A 265 -3.23 6.92 -10.92
C HIS A 265 -3.13 5.41 -10.59
N GLY A 266 -3.85 4.56 -11.33
CA GLY A 266 -3.91 3.12 -11.06
C GLY A 266 -2.57 2.40 -11.20
N HIS A 267 -1.64 2.94 -12.00
CA HIS A 267 -0.29 2.40 -12.12
C HIS A 267 0.43 2.39 -10.76
N LEU A 268 0.30 3.44 -9.95
CA LEU A 268 0.90 3.50 -8.60
C LEU A 268 0.37 2.38 -7.69
N TYR A 269 -0.94 2.15 -7.73
CA TYR A 269 -1.54 1.08 -6.94
C TYR A 269 -1.14 -0.31 -7.43
N GLN A 270 -1.11 -0.50 -8.77
CA GLN A 270 -0.66 -1.76 -9.38
C GLN A 270 0.80 -2.06 -9.05
N ASP A 271 1.67 -1.05 -9.07
CA ASP A 271 3.08 -1.17 -8.70
C ASP A 271 3.22 -1.61 -7.23
N ILE A 272 2.45 -1.01 -6.32
CA ILE A 272 2.42 -1.42 -4.90
C ILE A 272 1.98 -2.89 -4.75
N GLN A 273 0.91 -3.30 -5.44
CA GLN A 273 0.43 -4.68 -5.40
C GLN A 273 1.44 -5.67 -5.99
N LEU A 274 2.10 -5.30 -7.09
CA LEU A 274 3.16 -6.10 -7.69
C LEU A 274 4.33 -6.29 -6.72
N VAL A 275 4.78 -5.22 -6.07
CA VAL A 275 5.85 -5.29 -5.05
C VAL A 275 5.42 -6.17 -3.88
N LYS A 276 4.17 -6.08 -3.40
CA LYS A 276 3.64 -7.00 -2.35
C LYS A 276 3.75 -8.47 -2.79
N VAL A 277 3.36 -8.80 -4.02
CA VAL A 277 3.47 -10.17 -4.55
C VAL A 277 4.92 -10.62 -4.59
N ILE A 278 5.84 -9.77 -5.06
CA ILE A 278 7.29 -10.07 -5.08
C ILE A 278 7.79 -10.33 -3.65
N VAL A 279 7.39 -9.49 -2.68
CA VAL A 279 7.76 -9.66 -1.27
C VAL A 279 7.26 -11.00 -0.73
N TYR A 280 6.03 -11.42 -1.05
CA TYR A 280 5.53 -12.75 -0.66
C TYR A 280 6.31 -13.90 -1.31
N ILE A 281 6.74 -13.78 -2.56
CA ILE A 281 7.58 -14.78 -3.23
C ILE A 281 8.96 -14.87 -2.57
N VAL A 282 9.61 -13.71 -2.31
CA VAL A 282 10.89 -13.65 -1.61
C VAL A 282 10.79 -14.25 -0.21
N LEU A 283 9.70 -13.99 0.50
CA LEU A 283 9.38 -14.63 1.76
C LEU A 283 9.42 -16.14 1.66
N LEU A 284 8.63 -16.66 0.74
CA LEU A 284 8.52 -18.11 0.56
C LEU A 284 9.90 -18.73 0.33
N LEU A 285 10.76 -18.07 -0.45
CA LEU A 285 12.14 -18.49 -0.68
C LEU A 285 12.99 -18.44 0.61
N VAL A 286 12.91 -17.35 1.37
CA VAL A 286 13.69 -17.19 2.62
C VAL A 286 13.27 -18.25 3.64
N ILE A 287 11.96 -18.48 3.82
CA ILE A 287 11.48 -19.53 4.74
C ILE A 287 11.83 -20.92 4.22
N ALA A 288 11.82 -21.16 2.90
CA ALA A 288 12.23 -22.42 2.32
C ALA A 288 13.72 -22.72 2.63
N VAL A 289 14.61 -21.73 2.49
CA VAL A 289 16.03 -21.83 2.86
C VAL A 289 16.18 -22.09 4.36
N ALA A 290 15.47 -21.36 5.20
CA ALA A 290 15.48 -21.59 6.66
C ALA A 290 14.97 -23.00 7.00
N SER A 291 13.93 -23.48 6.33
CA SER A 291 13.39 -24.83 6.47
C SER A 291 14.39 -25.90 6.07
N PHE A 292 15.19 -25.66 5.01
CA PHE A 292 16.27 -26.56 4.63
C PHE A 292 17.36 -26.65 5.71
N ASN A 293 17.66 -25.54 6.40
CA ASN A 293 18.56 -25.55 7.55
C ASN A 293 18.00 -26.39 8.72
N ILE A 294 16.70 -26.36 8.99
CA ILE A 294 16.05 -27.25 9.97
C ILE A 294 16.21 -28.70 9.54
N LEU A 295 15.93 -29.01 8.27
CA LEU A 295 16.09 -30.36 7.70
C LEU A 295 17.49 -30.90 7.92
N SER A 296 18.52 -30.13 7.62
CA SER A 296 19.93 -30.48 7.76
C SER A 296 20.31 -30.68 9.23
N SER A 297 19.89 -29.75 10.10
CA SER A 297 20.15 -29.80 11.55
C SER A 297 19.52 -31.07 12.18
N LEU A 298 18.23 -31.36 11.87
CA LEU A 298 17.55 -32.54 12.39
C LEU A 298 18.14 -33.82 11.83
N THR A 299 18.51 -33.86 10.55
CA THR A 299 19.13 -35.07 9.96
C THR A 299 20.45 -35.37 10.65
N MET A 300 21.25 -34.36 10.96
CA MET A 300 22.50 -34.51 11.69
C MET A 300 22.26 -34.92 13.15
N ALA A 301 21.26 -34.33 13.82
CA ALA A 301 20.86 -34.71 15.17
C ALA A 301 20.43 -36.20 15.25
N VAL A 302 19.64 -36.65 14.26
CA VAL A 302 19.24 -38.09 14.15
C VAL A 302 20.47 -38.97 13.98
N LYS A 303 21.41 -38.59 13.08
CA LYS A 303 22.63 -39.36 12.83
C LYS A 303 23.49 -39.49 14.08
N ASN A 304 23.69 -38.43 14.83
CA ASN A 304 24.50 -38.43 16.05
C ASN A 304 23.85 -39.13 17.21
N LYS A 305 22.53 -39.36 17.20
CA LYS A 305 21.78 -40.01 18.28
C LYS A 305 21.31 -41.43 17.91
N GLN A 306 21.86 -42.00 16.84
CA GLN A 306 21.43 -43.32 16.37
C GLN A 306 21.58 -44.41 17.46
N ALA A 307 22.63 -44.40 18.28
CA ALA A 307 22.80 -45.33 19.40
C ALA A 307 21.67 -45.18 20.45
N HIS A 308 21.34 -43.96 20.82
CA HIS A 308 20.25 -43.73 21.78
C HIS A 308 18.87 -44.11 21.20
N ILE A 309 18.67 -43.91 19.89
CA ILE A 309 17.46 -44.34 19.18
C ILE A 309 17.38 -45.89 19.19
N ALA A 310 18.48 -46.57 18.95
CA ALA A 310 18.54 -48.04 18.99
C ALA A 310 18.18 -48.60 20.39
N ILE A 311 18.72 -48.01 21.46
CA ILE A 311 18.38 -48.38 22.86
C ILE A 311 16.89 -48.12 23.12
N LEU A 312 16.31 -47.00 22.73
CA LEU A 312 14.89 -46.75 22.92
C LEU A 312 14.01 -47.74 22.16
N LYS A 313 14.42 -48.19 20.97
CA LYS A 313 13.72 -49.21 20.19
C LYS A 313 13.78 -50.59 20.89
N THR A 314 14.93 -50.97 21.45
CA THR A 314 15.03 -52.22 22.21
C THR A 314 14.20 -52.21 23.49
N MET A 315 13.97 -50.99 24.06
CA MET A 315 13.05 -50.79 25.19
C MET A 315 11.56 -50.73 24.77
N GLY A 316 11.24 -50.94 23.49
CA GLY A 316 9.87 -51.02 23.01
C GLY A 316 9.28 -49.70 22.45
N ALA A 317 10.09 -48.67 22.23
CA ALA A 317 9.61 -47.42 21.62
C ALA A 317 9.17 -47.66 20.16
N SER A 318 7.93 -47.28 19.83
CA SER A 318 7.42 -47.40 18.46
C SER A 318 8.10 -46.41 17.50
N PRO A 319 8.20 -46.77 16.21
CA PRO A 319 8.74 -45.86 15.19
C PRO A 319 7.99 -44.51 15.13
N GLU A 320 6.68 -44.54 15.35
CA GLU A 320 5.84 -43.36 15.36
C GLU A 320 6.13 -42.44 16.55
N PHE A 321 6.39 -43.01 17.73
CA PHE A 321 6.77 -42.26 18.92
C PHE A 321 8.10 -41.51 18.68
N LEU A 322 9.09 -42.19 18.10
CA LEU A 322 10.38 -41.60 17.78
C LEU A 322 10.23 -40.46 16.74
N ALA A 323 9.42 -40.69 15.70
CA ALA A 323 9.13 -39.64 14.73
C ALA A 323 8.51 -38.41 15.40
N ARG A 324 7.54 -38.58 16.30
CA ARG A 324 6.92 -37.48 17.07
C ARG A 324 7.95 -36.71 17.90
N VAL A 325 8.90 -37.38 18.54
CA VAL A 325 9.97 -36.74 19.33
C VAL A 325 10.80 -35.78 18.45
N PHE A 326 11.19 -36.21 17.24
CA PHE A 326 11.98 -35.35 16.32
C PHE A 326 11.16 -34.24 15.67
N VAL A 327 9.88 -34.46 15.36
CA VAL A 327 8.96 -33.41 14.92
C VAL A 327 8.83 -32.35 16.01
N LEU A 328 8.62 -32.74 17.26
CA LEU A 328 8.52 -31.81 18.39
C LEU A 328 9.82 -31.05 18.63
N GLN A 329 10.98 -31.65 18.42
CA GLN A 329 12.27 -30.98 18.52
C GLN A 329 12.45 -29.93 17.44
N GLY A 330 12.08 -30.22 16.18
CA GLY A 330 12.11 -29.27 15.08
C GLY A 330 11.11 -28.14 15.25
N LEU A 331 9.90 -28.49 15.71
CA LEU A 331 8.87 -27.50 16.02
C LEU A 331 9.30 -26.52 17.13
N TYR A 332 9.97 -27.03 18.17
CA TYR A 332 10.50 -26.19 19.22
C TYR A 332 11.53 -25.16 18.70
N ASN A 333 12.46 -25.57 17.83
CA ASN A 333 13.41 -24.66 17.22
C ASN A 333 12.73 -23.63 16.30
N ALA A 334 11.72 -24.07 15.53
CA ALA A 334 10.92 -23.20 14.69
C ALA A 334 10.14 -22.16 15.52
N LEU A 335 9.49 -22.58 16.61
CA LEU A 335 8.77 -21.67 17.50
C LEU A 335 9.68 -20.61 18.12
N LEU A 336 10.88 -20.97 18.56
CA LEU A 336 11.84 -20.02 19.07
C LEU A 336 12.25 -18.98 17.98
N GLY A 337 12.50 -19.44 16.75
CA GLY A 337 12.81 -18.58 15.63
C GLY A 337 11.65 -17.67 15.26
N ILE A 338 10.43 -18.22 15.18
CA ILE A 338 9.21 -17.45 14.85
C ILE A 338 8.93 -16.41 15.93
N ILE A 339 8.95 -16.78 17.21
CA ILE A 339 8.67 -15.84 18.31
C ILE A 339 9.72 -14.72 18.35
N SER A 340 11.02 -15.06 18.31
CA SER A 340 12.07 -14.05 18.31
C SER A 340 12.02 -13.16 17.06
N GLY A 341 11.78 -13.74 15.88
CA GLY A 341 11.65 -13.01 14.63
C GLY A 341 10.44 -12.09 14.60
N THR A 342 9.30 -12.55 15.09
CA THR A 342 8.10 -11.72 15.21
C THR A 342 8.31 -10.56 16.17
N LEU A 343 8.91 -10.78 17.34
CA LEU A 343 9.20 -9.72 18.30
C LEU A 343 10.16 -8.67 17.72
N ILE A 344 11.22 -9.12 17.05
CA ILE A 344 12.18 -8.22 16.40
C ILE A 344 11.51 -7.48 15.24
N GLY A 345 10.75 -8.16 14.38
CA GLY A 345 10.07 -7.57 13.23
C GLY A 345 9.04 -6.53 13.63
N VAL A 346 8.21 -6.84 14.64
CA VAL A 346 7.25 -5.88 15.20
C VAL A 346 7.96 -4.69 15.82
N GLY A 347 8.99 -4.93 16.65
CA GLY A 347 9.76 -3.86 17.28
C GLY A 347 10.41 -2.94 16.23
N LEU A 348 11.08 -3.50 15.24
CA LEU A 348 11.68 -2.71 14.15
C LEU A 348 10.63 -1.95 13.34
N SER A 349 9.47 -2.57 13.05
CA SER A 349 8.40 -1.93 12.30
C SER A 349 7.82 -0.71 13.03
N LEU A 350 7.68 -0.77 14.36
CA LEU A 350 7.15 0.34 15.16
C LEU A 350 8.12 1.52 15.25
N TYR A 351 9.42 1.26 15.27
CA TYR A 351 10.46 2.29 15.45
C TYR A 351 11.22 2.64 14.16
N LEU A 352 10.88 2.04 13.02
CA LEU A 352 11.63 2.20 11.78
C LEU A 352 11.72 3.66 11.33
N SER A 353 10.59 4.38 11.35
CA SER A 353 10.54 5.78 10.95
C SER A 353 11.45 6.66 11.84
N ASP A 354 11.46 6.40 13.15
CA ASP A 354 12.31 7.13 14.09
C ASP A 354 13.79 6.78 13.91
N ILE A 355 14.09 5.51 13.65
CA ILE A 355 15.47 5.04 13.36
C ILE A 355 16.00 5.71 12.10
N ILE A 356 15.22 5.78 11.03
CA ILE A 356 15.64 6.41 9.78
C ILE A 356 15.84 7.90 9.96
N ARG A 357 14.92 8.62 10.61
CA ARG A 357 15.09 10.04 10.94
C ARG A 357 16.35 10.29 11.78
N GLY A 358 16.65 9.41 12.74
CA GLY A 358 17.87 9.46 13.52
C GLY A 358 19.13 9.27 12.67
N LEU A 359 19.10 8.36 11.70
CA LEU A 359 20.19 8.13 10.75
C LEU A 359 20.37 9.31 9.79
N GLU A 360 19.28 9.88 9.26
CA GLU A 360 19.30 11.07 8.40
C GLU A 360 19.94 12.26 9.11
N THR A 361 19.56 12.49 10.39
CA THR A 361 20.16 13.56 11.21
C THR A 361 21.63 13.32 11.50
N PHE A 362 22.02 12.06 11.68
CA PHE A 362 23.43 11.70 11.99
C PHE A 362 24.33 11.78 10.74
N PHE A 363 23.86 11.32 9.58
CA PHE A 363 24.64 11.31 8.34
C PHE A 363 24.46 12.57 7.48
N GLY A 364 23.48 13.43 7.80
CA GLY A 364 23.19 14.65 7.03
C GLY A 364 22.69 14.40 5.60
N VAL A 365 22.14 13.22 5.33
CA VAL A 365 21.65 12.81 4.02
C VAL A 365 20.17 12.44 4.13
N ALA A 366 19.30 13.11 3.37
CA ALA A 366 17.90 12.71 3.24
C ALA A 366 17.80 11.42 2.39
N VAL A 367 17.25 10.36 2.97
CA VAL A 367 17.04 9.07 2.26
C VAL A 367 15.88 9.19 1.27
N LEU A 368 14.85 9.97 1.62
CA LEU A 368 13.70 10.25 0.77
C LEU A 368 13.60 11.76 0.52
N SER A 369 13.46 12.14 -0.75
CA SER A 369 13.14 13.52 -1.12
C SER A 369 11.66 13.62 -1.46
N GLY A 370 10.92 14.49 -0.76
CA GLY A 370 9.49 14.70 -0.95
C GLY A 370 9.12 15.13 -2.38
N ASP A 371 10.05 15.75 -3.08
CA ASP A 371 9.88 16.19 -4.46
C ASP A 371 9.70 15.04 -5.47
N ILE A 372 10.24 13.84 -5.15
CA ILE A 372 10.18 12.67 -6.06
C ILE A 372 9.13 11.67 -5.61
N TYR A 373 8.99 11.45 -4.30
CA TYR A 373 8.19 10.34 -3.77
C TYR A 373 6.91 10.77 -3.05
N PHE A 374 6.52 12.03 -3.07
CA PHE A 374 5.35 12.59 -2.35
C PHE A 374 5.39 12.40 -0.82
N ILE A 375 6.46 11.82 -0.27
CA ILE A 375 6.61 11.43 1.13
C ILE A 375 8.02 11.77 1.60
N ASP A 376 8.11 12.54 2.70
CA ASP A 376 9.38 12.98 3.33
C ASP A 376 9.89 12.01 4.40
N PHE A 377 9.18 10.90 4.64
CA PHE A 377 9.52 9.91 5.64
C PHE A 377 9.17 8.51 5.15
N LEU A 378 9.79 7.49 5.72
CA LEU A 378 9.43 6.11 5.40
C LEU A 378 8.17 5.70 6.19
N PRO A 379 7.01 5.57 5.52
CA PRO A 379 5.78 5.19 6.20
C PRO A 379 5.83 3.72 6.60
N THR A 380 5.37 3.42 7.81
CA THR A 380 5.20 2.05 8.29
C THR A 380 3.82 1.87 8.89
N GLN A 381 3.14 0.77 8.52
CA GLN A 381 1.87 0.39 9.12
C GLN A 381 1.87 -1.10 9.42
N LEU A 382 1.95 -1.43 10.70
CA LEU A 382 1.85 -2.81 11.15
C LEU A 382 0.40 -3.28 11.10
N GLN A 383 0.10 -4.29 10.27
CA GLN A 383 -1.18 -4.95 10.23
C GLN A 383 -1.09 -6.30 10.97
N GLY A 384 -2.01 -6.54 11.91
CA GLY A 384 -2.05 -7.79 12.68
C GLY A 384 -2.27 -9.02 11.79
N THR A 385 -3.01 -8.87 10.70
CA THR A 385 -3.23 -9.92 9.68
C THR A 385 -1.93 -10.42 9.08
N ASP A 386 -1.01 -9.53 8.73
CA ASP A 386 0.27 -9.89 8.11
C ASP A 386 1.18 -10.64 9.08
N VAL A 387 1.17 -10.23 10.35
CA VAL A 387 1.90 -10.95 11.40
C VAL A 387 1.35 -12.37 11.56
N VAL A 388 0.02 -12.53 11.61
CA VAL A 388 -0.62 -13.84 11.74
C VAL A 388 -0.33 -14.72 10.52
N VAL A 389 -0.46 -14.18 9.30
CA VAL A 389 -0.15 -14.90 8.06
C VAL A 389 1.30 -15.34 8.02
N THR A 390 2.24 -14.45 8.39
CA THR A 390 3.68 -14.76 8.47
C THR A 390 3.94 -15.90 9.44
N VAL A 391 3.37 -15.85 10.64
CA VAL A 391 3.52 -16.89 11.68
C VAL A 391 2.97 -18.23 11.19
N ILE A 392 1.77 -18.23 10.58
CA ILE A 392 1.12 -19.46 10.08
C ILE A 392 1.96 -20.07 8.93
N LEU A 393 2.42 -19.25 7.99
CA LEU A 393 3.26 -19.73 6.89
C LEU A 393 4.59 -20.30 7.38
N ALA A 394 5.28 -19.58 8.28
CA ALA A 394 6.54 -20.04 8.85
C ALA A 394 6.37 -21.34 9.64
N LEU A 395 5.28 -21.47 10.41
CA LEU A 395 4.96 -22.67 11.17
C LEU A 395 4.67 -23.86 10.24
N SER A 396 3.84 -23.63 9.21
CA SER A 396 3.45 -24.67 8.25
C SER A 396 4.65 -25.23 7.49
N LEU A 397 5.50 -24.35 6.97
CA LEU A 397 6.72 -24.77 6.26
C LEU A 397 7.72 -25.46 7.19
N SER A 398 7.85 -24.98 8.43
CA SER A 398 8.71 -25.63 9.43
C SER A 398 8.23 -27.04 9.79
N ILE A 399 6.93 -27.25 9.93
CA ILE A 399 6.34 -28.58 10.15
C ILE A 399 6.64 -29.49 8.96
N LEU A 400 6.39 -29.02 7.73
CA LEU A 400 6.67 -29.79 6.50
C LEU A 400 8.14 -30.20 6.42
N ALA A 401 9.06 -29.28 6.73
CA ALA A 401 10.50 -29.54 6.71
C ALA A 401 10.92 -30.59 7.75
N THR A 402 10.23 -30.68 8.89
CA THR A 402 10.57 -31.62 9.96
C THR A 402 10.08 -33.05 9.70
N LEU A 403 9.06 -33.25 8.84
CA LEU A 403 8.48 -34.57 8.57
C LEU A 403 9.46 -35.56 7.93
N TYR A 404 10.30 -35.07 7.00
CA TYR A 404 11.26 -35.97 6.32
C TYR A 404 12.33 -36.55 7.27
N PRO A 405 13.07 -35.74 8.06
CA PRO A 405 14.05 -36.28 9.01
C PRO A 405 13.39 -37.15 10.11
N ALA A 406 12.19 -36.81 10.54
CA ALA A 406 11.45 -37.59 11.52
C ALA A 406 11.12 -38.99 11.01
N LYS A 407 10.65 -39.11 9.76
CA LYS A 407 10.45 -40.43 9.11
C LYS A 407 11.76 -41.22 8.99
N LYS A 408 12.86 -40.54 8.68
CA LYS A 408 14.18 -41.18 8.59
C LYS A 408 14.65 -41.71 9.95
N ALA A 409 14.41 -40.98 11.04
CA ALA A 409 14.69 -41.40 12.41
C ALA A 409 13.89 -42.66 12.81
N ALA A 410 12.62 -42.70 12.43
CA ALA A 410 11.75 -43.85 12.66
C ALA A 410 12.27 -45.13 12.01
N ASN A 411 12.97 -45.06 10.89
CA ASN A 411 13.43 -46.20 10.11
C ASN A 411 14.87 -46.66 10.44
N VAL A 412 15.51 -46.11 11.48
CA VAL A 412 16.85 -46.57 11.92
C VAL A 412 16.76 -48.02 12.41
N LEU A 413 17.58 -48.90 11.82
CA LEU A 413 17.68 -50.28 12.17
C LEU A 413 18.49 -50.45 13.48
N ALA A 414 17.89 -51.00 14.54
CA ALA A 414 18.54 -51.19 15.84
C ALA A 414 19.75 -52.16 15.74
N THR A 415 19.70 -53.13 14.82
CA THR A 415 20.72 -54.19 14.64
C THR A 415 22.08 -53.67 14.18
N ARG A 416 22.18 -52.46 13.59
CA ARG A 416 23.46 -51.91 13.11
C ARG A 416 24.31 -51.22 14.18
N PHE A 417 23.78 -51.02 15.40
CA PHE A 417 24.41 -50.16 16.43
C PHE A 417 24.54 -50.89 17.80
N LEU A 418 24.26 -52.21 17.84
CA LEU A 418 24.34 -53.03 19.05
C LEU A 418 25.63 -53.90 19.06
N HIS A 419 26.53 -53.66 18.08
CA HIS A 419 27.85 -54.29 18.02
C HIS A 419 28.94 -53.31 18.37
#